data_112f6b193d54d74593cbe939782a2159
#
_entry.id   112f6b193d54d74593cbe939782a2159
#
_cell.length_a   1.000
_cell.length_b   1.000
_cell.length_c   1.000
_cell.angle_alpha   90.00
_cell.angle_beta   90.00
_cell.angle_gamma   90.00
#
_symmetry.space_group_name_H-M   'P 1'
#
loop_
_entity.id
_entity.type
_entity.pdbx_description
1 polymer ?
#
loop_
_entity_poly.entity_id
_entity_poly.type
_entity_poly.pdbx_seq_one_letter_code
_entity_poly.pdbx_strand_id
1 'polypeptide(L)'
;MIIETAQISVTPGREGEFLAALTAGKAILEQAEGFAHLHVSRGIERDSVILLQIMWQTLENHTVDFRGGPLFPQWRAVIGPFFADGQAPVVEHWSPVDL
;
A
#
# COMPACT_ATOMS: atom_id res chain seq x y z
N MET A 1 -10.60 13.76 -3.28
CA MET A 1 -9.91 12.60 -2.70
C MET A 1 -9.66 11.59 -3.79
N ILE A 2 -8.53 10.92 -3.75
CA ILE A 2 -8.20 9.86 -4.72
C ILE A 2 -7.94 8.54 -3.99
N ILE A 3 -8.01 7.43 -4.71
CA ILE A 3 -7.72 6.11 -4.19
C ILE A 3 -6.47 5.58 -4.89
N GLU A 4 -5.47 5.22 -4.10
CA GLU A 4 -4.33 4.44 -4.60
C GLU A 4 -4.65 2.97 -4.39
N THR A 5 -4.46 2.15 -5.42
CA THR A 5 -4.46 0.70 -5.25
C THR A 5 -3.04 0.18 -5.45
N ALA A 6 -2.62 -0.71 -4.57
CA ALA A 6 -1.36 -1.42 -4.69
C ALA A 6 -1.64 -2.91 -4.56
N GLN A 7 -1.43 -3.64 -5.65
CA GLN A 7 -1.47 -5.10 -5.63
C GLN A 7 -0.06 -5.60 -5.33
N ILE A 8 0.06 -6.33 -4.24
CA ILE A 8 1.35 -6.83 -3.77
C ILE A 8 1.32 -8.35 -3.83
N SER A 9 2.20 -8.91 -4.65
CA SER A 9 2.43 -10.36 -4.66
C SER A 9 3.38 -10.67 -3.52
N VAL A 10 2.86 -11.34 -2.50
CA VAL A 10 3.62 -11.70 -1.30
C VAL A 10 4.26 -13.07 -1.51
N THR A 11 5.47 -13.26 -1.00
CA THR A 11 6.13 -14.56 -1.00
C THR A 11 5.18 -15.60 -0.40
N PRO A 12 4.86 -16.70 -1.13
CA PRO A 12 3.95 -17.72 -0.64
C PRO A 12 4.37 -18.26 0.73
N GLY A 13 3.41 -18.36 1.65
CA GLY A 13 3.63 -18.78 3.03
C GLY A 13 3.95 -17.66 4.00
N ARG A 14 4.19 -16.41 3.49
CA ARG A 14 4.50 -15.26 4.35
C ARG A 14 3.36 -14.24 4.43
N GLU A 15 2.17 -14.61 3.97
CA GLU A 15 1.02 -13.70 3.94
C GLU A 15 0.66 -13.20 5.34
N GLY A 16 0.63 -14.10 6.32
CA GLY A 16 0.31 -13.74 7.70
C GLY A 16 1.33 -12.78 8.31
N GLU A 17 2.62 -13.01 8.04
CA GLU A 17 3.68 -12.11 8.50
C GLU A 17 3.55 -10.72 7.85
N PHE A 18 3.22 -10.68 6.56
CA PHE A 18 3.01 -9.43 5.85
C PHE A 18 1.85 -8.65 6.44
N LEU A 19 0.72 -9.32 6.67
CA LEU A 19 -0.45 -8.66 7.27
C LEU A 19 -0.13 -8.12 8.67
N ALA A 20 0.64 -8.85 9.46
CA ALA A 20 1.09 -8.38 10.77
C ALA A 20 2.00 -7.16 10.64
N ALA A 21 2.92 -7.15 9.67
CA ALA A 21 3.81 -6.02 9.42
C ALA A 21 3.05 -4.76 8.99
N LEU A 22 1.90 -4.90 8.36
CA LEU A 22 1.09 -3.76 7.94
C LEU A 22 0.58 -2.91 9.11
N THR A 23 0.58 -3.43 10.33
CA THR A 23 0.27 -2.62 11.52
C THR A 23 1.31 -1.50 11.67
N ALA A 24 2.59 -1.82 11.54
CA ALA A 24 3.65 -0.83 11.56
C ALA A 24 3.61 0.06 10.32
N GLY A 25 3.30 -0.53 9.16
CA GLY A 25 3.15 0.21 7.91
C GLY A 25 2.03 1.26 8.00
N LYS A 26 0.91 0.91 8.59
CA LYS A 26 -0.20 1.84 8.78
C LYS A 26 0.22 3.04 9.65
N ALA A 27 0.98 2.78 10.72
CA ALA A 27 1.47 3.86 11.58
C ALA A 27 2.38 4.84 10.81
N ILE A 28 3.14 4.35 9.85
CA ILE A 28 3.95 5.20 8.97
C ILE A 28 3.04 6.04 8.07
N LEU A 29 2.05 5.41 7.41
CA LEU A 29 1.11 6.11 6.54
C LEU A 29 0.35 7.20 7.29
N GLU A 30 -0.01 6.96 8.54
CA GLU A 30 -0.74 7.92 9.37
C GLU A 30 0.03 9.22 9.61
N GLN A 31 1.35 9.20 9.45
CA GLN A 31 2.17 10.41 9.56
C GLN A 31 2.23 11.19 8.23
N ALA A 32 1.78 10.61 7.13
CA ALA A 32 1.92 11.23 5.82
C ALA A 32 0.85 12.31 5.61
N GLU A 33 1.26 13.41 5.00
CA GLU A 33 0.34 14.49 4.65
C GLU A 33 -0.70 13.98 3.65
N GLY A 34 -1.97 14.25 3.95
CA GLY A 34 -3.09 13.89 3.08
C GLY A 34 -3.55 12.45 3.18
N PHE A 35 -2.90 11.62 3.98
CA PHE A 35 -3.38 10.26 4.21
C PHE A 35 -4.74 10.29 4.92
N ALA A 36 -5.71 9.53 4.41
CA ALA A 36 -7.04 9.48 4.99
C ALA A 36 -7.43 8.09 5.49
N HIS A 37 -7.13 7.04 4.72
CA HIS A 37 -7.58 5.69 5.09
C HIS A 37 -6.78 4.61 4.38
N LEU A 38 -6.62 3.47 5.06
CA LEU A 38 -6.04 2.24 4.49
C LEU A 38 -7.06 1.12 4.61
N HIS A 39 -7.36 0.47 3.50
CA HIS A 39 -8.17 -0.75 3.45
C HIS A 39 -7.36 -1.88 2.85
N VAL A 40 -7.35 -3.03 3.50
CA VAL A 40 -6.54 -4.18 3.09
C VAL A 40 -7.46 -5.34 2.74
N SER A 41 -7.23 -5.96 1.60
CA SER A 41 -7.99 -7.13 1.14
C SER A 41 -7.03 -8.22 0.69
N ARG A 42 -7.45 -9.46 0.82
CA ARG A 42 -6.70 -10.62 0.35
C ARG A 42 -7.38 -11.19 -0.89
N GLY A 43 -6.59 -11.55 -1.89
CA GLY A 43 -7.12 -12.16 -3.09
C GLY A 43 -7.83 -13.48 -2.80
N ILE A 44 -8.99 -13.70 -3.43
CA ILE A 44 -9.72 -14.95 -3.33
C ILE A 44 -9.17 -15.95 -4.35
N GLU A 45 -9.01 -15.51 -5.59
CA GLU A 45 -8.46 -16.34 -6.67
C GLU A 45 -6.97 -16.61 -6.50
N ARG A 46 -6.26 -15.65 -5.88
CA ARG A 46 -4.81 -15.73 -5.63
C ARG A 46 -4.56 -15.28 -4.20
N ASP A 47 -4.45 -16.24 -3.30
CA ASP A 47 -4.37 -15.96 -1.86
C ASP A 47 -3.05 -15.32 -1.41
N SER A 48 -2.01 -15.35 -2.27
CA SER A 48 -0.75 -14.66 -2.02
C SER A 48 -0.73 -13.22 -2.52
N VAL A 49 -1.83 -12.72 -3.09
CA VAL A 49 -1.94 -11.34 -3.53
C VAL A 49 -2.74 -10.55 -2.50
N ILE A 50 -2.14 -9.47 -2.02
CA ILE A 50 -2.76 -8.57 -1.06
C ILE A 50 -3.02 -7.24 -1.78
N LEU A 51 -4.24 -6.74 -1.68
CA LEU A 51 -4.63 -5.45 -2.25
C LEU A 51 -4.66 -4.42 -1.13
N LEU A 52 -3.89 -3.36 -1.31
CA LEU A 52 -3.99 -2.17 -0.46
C LEU A 52 -4.79 -1.11 -1.21
N GLN A 53 -5.77 -0.52 -0.53
CA GLN A 53 -6.49 0.64 -1.03
C GLN A 53 -6.20 1.78 -0.05
N ILE A 54 -5.48 2.78 -0.52
CA ILE A 54 -5.06 3.91 0.31
C ILE A 54 -5.73 5.17 -0.21
N MET A 55 -6.46 5.84 0.66
CA MET A 55 -7.13 7.08 0.29
C MET A 55 -6.27 8.27 0.67
N TRP A 56 -6.07 9.17 -0.31
CA TRP A 56 -5.28 10.39 -0.18
C TRP A 56 -6.15 11.60 -0.48
N GLN A 57 -5.88 12.72 0.17
CA GLN A 57 -6.60 13.97 -0.11
C GLN A 57 -6.38 14.40 -1.55
N THR A 58 -5.13 14.32 -2.03
CA THR A 58 -4.76 14.65 -3.41
C THR A 58 -3.83 13.59 -3.97
N LEU A 59 -3.72 13.53 -5.30
CA LEU A 59 -2.77 12.65 -5.97
C LEU A 59 -1.34 12.98 -5.55
N GLU A 60 -0.99 14.26 -5.47
CA GLU A 60 0.34 14.73 -5.16
C GLU A 60 0.78 14.38 -3.74
N ASN A 61 -0.16 14.23 -2.81
CA ASN A 61 0.17 13.73 -1.46
C ASN A 61 0.86 12.38 -1.54
N HIS A 62 0.46 11.51 -2.46
CA HIS A 62 1.11 10.21 -2.67
C HIS A 62 2.33 10.33 -3.58
N THR A 63 2.14 10.87 -4.78
CA THR A 63 3.16 10.77 -5.84
C THR A 63 4.35 11.70 -5.63
N VAL A 64 4.17 12.79 -4.89
CA VAL A 64 5.21 13.79 -4.62
C VAL A 64 5.61 13.77 -3.16
N ASP A 65 4.67 14.07 -2.26
CA ASP A 65 5.00 14.28 -0.84
C ASP A 65 5.44 12.99 -0.16
N PHE A 66 4.69 11.91 -0.34
CA PHE A 66 5.02 10.64 0.27
C PHE A 66 6.21 9.96 -0.42
N ARG A 67 6.14 9.79 -1.74
CA ARG A 67 7.22 9.14 -2.49
C ARG A 67 8.54 9.88 -2.43
N GLY A 68 8.50 11.20 -2.42
CA GLY A 68 9.70 12.04 -2.35
C GLY A 68 10.14 12.37 -0.93
N GLY A 69 9.41 11.93 0.08
CA GLY A 69 9.65 12.27 1.47
C GLY A 69 10.35 11.18 2.27
N PRO A 70 10.62 11.46 3.55
CA PRO A 70 11.37 10.55 4.41
C PRO A 70 10.58 9.33 4.86
N LEU A 71 9.24 9.34 4.75
CA LEU A 71 8.41 8.21 5.17
C LEU A 71 8.44 7.05 4.17
N PHE A 72 8.68 7.33 2.89
CA PHE A 72 8.65 6.28 1.86
C PHE A 72 9.71 5.21 2.07
N PRO A 73 10.98 5.53 2.34
CA PRO A 73 11.97 4.49 2.67
C PRO A 73 11.58 3.65 3.89
N GLN A 74 10.96 4.26 4.89
CA GLN A 74 10.48 3.53 6.06
C GLN A 74 9.36 2.56 5.68
N TRP A 75 8.42 3.00 4.85
CA TRP A 75 7.33 2.18 4.32
C TRP A 75 7.90 1.00 3.54
N ARG A 76 8.85 1.25 2.63
CA ARG A 76 9.48 0.20 1.83
C ARG A 76 10.25 -0.79 2.69
N ALA A 77 10.88 -0.35 3.77
CA ALA A 77 11.60 -1.22 4.69
C ALA A 77 10.64 -2.19 5.41
N VAL A 78 9.40 -1.77 5.66
CA VAL A 78 8.39 -2.61 6.30
C VAL A 78 7.80 -3.62 5.32
N ILE A 79 7.41 -3.20 4.12
CA ILE A 79 6.67 -4.06 3.20
C ILE A 79 7.56 -4.79 2.19
N GLY A 80 8.69 -4.20 1.81
CA GLY A 80 9.55 -4.71 0.74
C GLY A 80 10.06 -6.13 0.95
N PRO A 81 10.47 -6.54 2.17
CA PRO A 81 10.97 -7.89 2.40
C PRO A 81 9.99 -9.03 2.05
N PHE A 82 8.71 -8.73 1.93
CA PHE A 82 7.68 -9.72 1.67
C PHE A 82 7.32 -9.87 0.19
N PHE A 83 7.85 -9.01 -0.67
CA PHE A 83 7.54 -9.09 -2.10
C PHE A 83 8.05 -10.41 -2.69
N ALA A 84 7.19 -11.08 -3.45
CA ALA A 84 7.62 -12.27 -4.20
C ALA A 84 8.74 -11.89 -5.17
N ASP A 85 9.63 -12.82 -5.47
CA ASP A 85 10.83 -12.59 -6.27
C ASP A 85 10.53 -11.85 -7.58
N GLY A 86 11.22 -10.72 -7.76
CA GLY A 86 11.15 -9.93 -8.98
C GLY A 86 9.81 -9.21 -9.20
N GLN A 87 8.93 -9.18 -8.21
CA GLN A 87 7.60 -8.60 -8.38
C GLN A 87 7.43 -7.31 -7.61
N ALA A 88 7.54 -6.19 -8.32
CA ALA A 88 7.18 -4.89 -7.76
C ALA A 88 5.66 -4.79 -7.59
N PRO A 89 5.16 -4.03 -6.61
CA PRO A 89 3.74 -3.75 -6.49
C PRO A 89 3.18 -3.11 -7.77
N VAL A 90 1.96 -3.49 -8.13
CA VAL A 90 1.23 -2.83 -9.21
C VAL A 90 0.43 -1.69 -8.58
N VAL A 91 0.87 -0.46 -8.83
CA VAL A 91 0.28 0.74 -8.23
C VAL A 91 -0.50 1.51 -9.27
N GLU A 92 -1.76 1.81 -8.95
CA GLU A 92 -2.64 2.59 -9.80
C GLU A 92 -3.42 3.61 -8.96
N HIS A 93 -3.93 4.64 -9.61
CA HIS A 93 -4.70 5.68 -8.94
C HIS A 93 -6.08 5.80 -9.58
N TRP A 94 -7.09 6.05 -8.75
CA TRP A 94 -8.48 6.05 -9.13
C TRP A 94 -9.17 7.31 -8.61
N SER A 95 -9.95 7.93 -9.45
CA SER A 95 -10.80 9.04 -9.05
C SER A 95 -12.21 8.50 -8.82
N PRO A 96 -12.79 8.67 -7.61
CA PRO A 96 -14.15 8.22 -7.36
C PRO A 96 -15.15 8.87 -8.30
N VAL A 97 -16.14 8.10 -8.75
CA VAL A 97 -17.21 8.57 -9.62
C VAL A 97 -18.51 8.52 -8.84
N ASP A 98 -19.24 9.62 -8.89
CA ASP A 98 -20.53 9.75 -8.25
C ASP A 98 -21.62 9.24 -9.21
N LEU A 99 -22.37 8.22 -8.81
CA LEU A 99 -23.42 7.62 -9.64
C LEU A 99 -24.81 7.89 -9.09
#